data_95f03f4a655e461992ebe6934ad05bcb
#
_entry.id   95f03f4a655e461992ebe6934ad05bcb
#
_cell.length_a   1.000
_cell.length_b   1.000
_cell.length_c   1.000
_cell.angle_alpha   90.00
_cell.angle_beta   90.00
_cell.angle_gamma   90.00
#
_symmetry.space_group_name_H-M   'P 1'
#
loop_
_entity.id
_entity.type
_entity.pdbx_description
1 polymer ?
#
loop_
_entity_poly.entity_id
_entity_poly.type
_entity_poly.pdbx_seq_one_letter_code
_entity_poly.pdbx_strand_id
1 'polypeptide(L)'
;VLVEDDVVIAHGIEDGAGGLVAEDGRVALDEGVQALFGQEIGRDALDLLRKTAPELGIAMADNKNSYLSYPFVNSVCVKVCDRVPPQHIAGRRAQGFVTTYYVCCSDRFPNMFTFSDPAEAVYAGWYTAACGYDGFLRWAYNSWVEEPLTDSRFRTFPAGDTYIVYPGARSSVRFERLVEGIQDAEKISILKKEFTAAGTPEAASRFGQLEALLSGFAIVTPEANWQDRLSEAKRKLNELSR
;
A
#
# COMPACT_ATOMS: atom_id res chain seq x y z
N VAL A 1 -0.80 7.53 4.35
CA VAL A 1 -2.20 7.93 4.14
C VAL A 1 -2.18 9.27 3.46
N LEU A 2 -2.14 9.29 2.14
CA LEU A 2 -2.52 10.49 1.38
C LEU A 2 -4.03 10.41 1.26
N VAL A 3 -4.72 11.21 2.05
CA VAL A 3 -6.15 11.46 1.90
C VAL A 3 -6.27 12.65 0.95
N GLU A 4 -6.38 12.39 -0.33
CA GLU A 4 -7.19 13.26 -1.16
C GLU A 4 -8.63 12.81 -0.99
N ASP A 5 -9.55 13.75 -0.88
CA ASP A 5 -10.89 13.70 -0.31
C ASP A 5 -11.87 12.62 -0.80
N ASP A 6 -11.45 11.50 -1.32
CA ASP A 6 -12.37 10.58 -1.98
C ASP A 6 -12.03 9.06 -1.94
N VAL A 7 -11.29 8.52 -0.99
CA VAL A 7 -11.11 7.06 -0.88
C VAL A 7 -11.51 6.52 0.48
N VAL A 8 -12.64 5.84 0.55
CA VAL A 8 -13.06 5.04 1.70
C VAL A 8 -12.76 3.57 1.42
N ILE A 9 -12.11 2.91 2.37
CA ILE A 9 -11.79 1.49 2.33
C ILE A 9 -12.76 0.78 3.25
N ALA A 10 -13.58 -0.11 2.69
CA ALA A 10 -14.45 -0.97 3.48
C ALA A 10 -13.66 -2.20 3.98
N HIS A 11 -13.75 -2.48 5.28
CA HIS A 11 -13.27 -3.71 5.89
C HIS A 11 -14.39 -4.75 5.91
N GLY A 12 -14.10 -5.97 5.46
CA GLY A 12 -14.99 -7.10 5.63
C GLY A 12 -15.16 -7.46 7.10
N ILE A 13 -16.40 -7.63 7.54
CA ILE A 13 -16.74 -8.14 8.86
C ILE A 13 -16.74 -9.67 8.79
N GLU A 14 -16.07 -10.33 9.71
CA GLU A 14 -15.96 -11.79 9.83
C GLU A 14 -17.29 -12.42 10.30
N ASP A 15 -18.33 -12.43 9.49
CA ASP A 15 -19.53 -13.23 9.74
C ASP A 15 -20.00 -14.01 8.50
N GLY A 16 -19.10 -14.38 7.60
CA GLY A 16 -19.36 -15.38 6.55
C GLY A 16 -20.35 -14.98 5.45
N ALA A 17 -20.79 -13.74 5.43
CA ALA A 17 -21.62 -13.20 4.37
C ALA A 17 -20.88 -12.01 3.74
N GLY A 18 -20.23 -12.24 2.61
CA GLY A 18 -19.64 -11.17 1.80
C GLY A 18 -20.72 -10.16 1.44
N GLY A 19 -20.58 -8.93 1.94
CA GLY A 19 -21.51 -7.84 1.72
C GLY A 19 -20.92 -6.78 0.80
N LEU A 20 -21.79 -6.20 -0.03
CA LEU A 20 -21.51 -4.97 -0.73
C LEU A 20 -21.69 -3.84 0.29
N VAL A 21 -20.64 -3.09 0.59
CA VAL A 21 -20.73 -1.92 1.49
C VAL A 21 -20.55 -0.66 0.65
N ALA A 22 -21.53 0.21 0.71
CA ALA A 22 -21.46 1.54 0.11
C ALA A 22 -21.41 2.59 1.22
N GLU A 23 -20.30 3.28 1.35
CA GLU A 23 -20.19 4.51 2.13
C GLU A 23 -19.58 5.59 1.23
N ASP A 24 -20.11 6.79 1.33
CA ASP A 24 -19.64 8.01 0.60
C ASP A 24 -19.52 7.85 -0.94
N GLY A 25 -20.48 7.11 -1.54
CA GLY A 25 -20.55 7.01 -3.00
C GLY A 25 -19.58 6.04 -3.66
N ARG A 26 -18.94 5.14 -2.90
CA ARG A 26 -18.02 4.11 -3.43
C ARG A 26 -18.39 2.72 -2.99
N VAL A 27 -18.13 1.75 -3.86
CA VAL A 27 -18.38 0.33 -3.59
C VAL A 27 -17.04 -0.41 -3.62
N ALA A 28 -16.71 -1.10 -2.52
CA ALA A 28 -15.56 -1.98 -2.43
C ALA A 28 -16.02 -3.44 -2.38
N LEU A 29 -15.36 -4.30 -3.13
CA LEU A 29 -15.55 -5.76 -3.07
C LEU A 29 -14.39 -6.37 -2.29
N ASP A 30 -14.73 -7.15 -1.25
CA ASP A 30 -13.77 -7.86 -0.41
C ASP A 30 -13.19 -9.10 -1.12
N GLU A 31 -11.96 -9.47 -0.76
CA GLU A 31 -11.30 -10.71 -1.20
C GLU A 31 -12.15 -11.96 -0.92
N GLY A 32 -12.91 -11.97 0.18
CA GLY A 32 -13.82 -13.06 0.55
C GLY A 32 -14.91 -13.30 -0.48
N VAL A 33 -15.42 -12.27 -1.12
CA VAL A 33 -16.44 -12.38 -2.18
C VAL A 33 -15.85 -13.04 -3.42
N GLN A 34 -14.62 -12.71 -3.79
CA GLN A 34 -13.92 -13.35 -4.93
C GLN A 34 -13.56 -14.82 -4.65
N ALA A 35 -13.19 -15.16 -3.42
CA ALA A 35 -12.83 -16.51 -3.03
C ALA A 35 -14.05 -17.45 -2.97
N LEU A 36 -15.20 -16.93 -2.56
CA LEU A 36 -16.45 -17.70 -2.40
C LEU A 36 -17.22 -17.91 -3.70
N PHE A 37 -17.17 -16.97 -4.64
CA PHE A 37 -18.06 -16.96 -5.80
C PHE A 37 -17.35 -17.09 -7.17
N GLY A 38 -16.04 -17.15 -7.21
CA GLY A 38 -15.27 -17.30 -8.45
C GLY A 38 -15.24 -16.03 -9.33
N GLN A 39 -14.43 -16.09 -10.37
CA GLN A 39 -14.19 -14.94 -11.26
C GLN A 39 -15.44 -14.45 -12.02
N GLU A 40 -16.40 -15.33 -12.30
CA GLU A 40 -17.61 -14.98 -13.05
C GLU A 40 -18.54 -14.07 -12.25
N ILE A 41 -18.80 -14.38 -10.98
CA ILE A 41 -19.69 -13.57 -10.15
C ILE A 41 -19.04 -12.20 -9.83
N GLY A 42 -17.73 -12.16 -9.65
CA GLY A 42 -17.00 -10.90 -9.53
C GLY A 42 -17.19 -10.00 -10.77
N ARG A 43 -17.15 -10.58 -11.97
CA ARG A 43 -17.38 -9.84 -13.21
C ARG A 43 -18.80 -9.31 -13.31
N ASP A 44 -19.80 -10.14 -13.05
CA ASP A 44 -21.21 -9.75 -13.13
C ASP A 44 -21.54 -8.64 -12.13
N ALA A 45 -20.99 -8.70 -10.92
CA ALA A 45 -21.13 -7.66 -9.90
C ALA A 45 -20.48 -6.33 -10.36
N LEU A 46 -19.27 -6.37 -10.90
CA LEU A 46 -18.57 -5.20 -11.42
C LEU A 46 -19.29 -4.60 -12.64
N ASP A 47 -19.79 -5.42 -13.54
CA ASP A 47 -20.56 -4.96 -14.70
C ASP A 47 -21.91 -4.37 -14.29
N LEU A 48 -22.55 -4.94 -13.28
CA LEU A 48 -23.76 -4.37 -12.67
C LEU A 48 -23.50 -2.98 -12.07
N LEU A 49 -22.44 -2.84 -11.27
CA LEU A 49 -22.04 -1.56 -10.68
C LEU A 49 -21.80 -0.50 -11.75
N ARG A 50 -21.02 -0.82 -12.77
CA ARG A 50 -20.76 0.12 -13.90
C ARG A 50 -22.03 0.53 -14.64
N LYS A 51 -23.01 -0.37 -14.71
CA LYS A 51 -24.29 -0.10 -15.38
C LYS A 51 -25.23 0.74 -14.52
N THR A 52 -25.25 0.50 -13.20
CA THR A 52 -26.21 1.13 -12.28
C THR A 52 -25.70 2.41 -11.64
N ALA A 53 -24.39 2.55 -11.51
CA ALA A 53 -23.74 3.70 -10.89
C ALA A 53 -22.43 4.05 -11.64
N PRO A 54 -22.51 4.47 -12.92
CA PRO A 54 -21.35 4.70 -13.79
C PRO A 54 -20.46 5.87 -13.31
N GLU A 55 -21.00 6.75 -12.48
CA GLU A 55 -20.29 7.87 -11.86
C GLU A 55 -19.37 7.47 -10.70
N LEU A 56 -19.55 6.26 -10.15
CA LEU A 56 -18.75 5.79 -9.01
C LEU A 56 -17.43 5.19 -9.50
N GLY A 57 -16.35 5.53 -8.80
CA GLY A 57 -15.08 4.83 -8.93
C GLY A 57 -15.14 3.45 -8.26
N ILE A 58 -14.49 2.47 -8.85
CA ILE A 58 -14.39 1.11 -8.30
C ILE A 58 -13.01 0.93 -7.69
N ALA A 59 -12.96 0.57 -6.40
CA ALA A 59 -11.76 0.15 -5.70
C ALA A 59 -11.82 -1.35 -5.40
N MET A 60 -10.69 -2.03 -5.57
CA MET A 60 -10.59 -3.47 -5.35
C MET A 60 -9.27 -3.83 -4.65
N ALA A 61 -9.35 -4.60 -3.57
CA ALA A 61 -8.20 -5.28 -2.99
C ALA A 61 -8.10 -6.68 -3.61
N ASP A 62 -6.89 -7.08 -4.01
CA ASP A 62 -6.71 -8.28 -4.83
C ASP A 62 -5.36 -8.96 -4.55
N ASN A 63 -5.38 -10.28 -4.60
CA ASN A 63 -4.18 -11.13 -4.51
C ASN A 63 -3.87 -11.90 -5.81
N LYS A 64 -4.48 -11.54 -6.96
CA LYS A 64 -4.39 -12.27 -8.22
C LYS A 64 -4.16 -11.40 -9.46
N ASN A 65 -3.77 -10.16 -9.31
CA ASN A 65 -3.60 -9.23 -10.43
C ASN A 65 -4.86 -9.08 -11.30
N SER A 66 -6.05 -9.08 -10.69
CA SER A 66 -7.34 -9.00 -11.38
C SER A 66 -7.52 -7.71 -12.19
N TYR A 67 -6.67 -6.70 -11.98
CA TYR A 67 -6.62 -5.49 -12.82
C TYR A 67 -6.38 -5.82 -14.32
N LEU A 68 -5.80 -6.97 -14.64
CA LEU A 68 -5.66 -7.44 -16.02
C LEU A 68 -7.00 -7.91 -16.61
N SER A 69 -7.85 -8.52 -15.78
CA SER A 69 -9.18 -8.99 -16.17
C SER A 69 -10.22 -7.87 -16.11
N TYR A 70 -10.01 -6.88 -15.25
CA TYR A 70 -10.90 -5.75 -15.00
C TYR A 70 -10.17 -4.41 -15.20
N PRO A 71 -9.76 -4.06 -16.43
CA PRO A 71 -8.92 -2.89 -16.70
C PRO A 71 -9.61 -1.55 -16.40
N PHE A 72 -10.90 -1.56 -16.11
CA PHE A 72 -11.71 -0.40 -15.77
C PHE A 72 -11.76 -0.08 -14.27
N VAL A 73 -11.19 -0.93 -13.41
CA VAL A 73 -11.14 -0.68 -11.97
C VAL A 73 -10.19 0.49 -11.69
N ASN A 74 -10.71 1.53 -11.06
CA ASN A 74 -10.00 2.80 -10.86
C ASN A 74 -8.87 2.67 -9.84
N SER A 75 -9.11 1.97 -8.73
CA SER A 75 -8.14 1.76 -7.67
C SER A 75 -7.95 0.26 -7.42
N VAL A 76 -6.71 -0.19 -7.53
CA VAL A 76 -6.35 -1.58 -7.24
C VAL A 76 -5.31 -1.60 -6.13
N CYS A 77 -5.56 -2.42 -5.11
CA CYS A 77 -4.61 -2.72 -4.04
C CYS A 77 -4.20 -4.18 -4.12
N VAL A 78 -2.93 -4.46 -4.42
CA VAL A 78 -2.42 -5.82 -4.56
C VAL A 78 -1.64 -6.24 -3.33
N LYS A 79 -1.60 -7.54 -3.07
CA LYS A 79 -0.75 -8.07 -2.00
C LYS A 79 0.73 -7.84 -2.34
N VAL A 80 1.55 -7.57 -1.35
CA VAL A 80 2.97 -7.25 -1.51
C VAL A 80 3.76 -8.29 -2.32
N CYS A 81 3.39 -9.58 -2.23
CA CYS A 81 4.01 -10.67 -3.00
C CYS A 81 3.54 -10.76 -4.46
N ASP A 82 2.39 -10.15 -4.81
CA ASP A 82 1.80 -10.18 -6.16
C ASP A 82 2.20 -8.92 -6.94
N ARG A 83 3.48 -8.75 -7.10
CA ARG A 83 4.09 -7.54 -7.67
C ARG A 83 3.52 -7.18 -9.03
N VAL A 84 2.97 -5.97 -9.14
CA VAL A 84 2.56 -5.37 -10.42
C VAL A 84 3.79 -4.87 -11.18
N PRO A 85 3.97 -5.20 -12.48
CA PRO A 85 5.06 -4.65 -13.27
C PRO A 85 5.00 -3.11 -13.31
N PRO A 86 6.14 -2.41 -13.16
CA PRO A 86 6.17 -0.94 -13.12
C PRO A 86 5.52 -0.27 -14.35
N GLN A 87 5.65 -0.88 -15.53
CA GLN A 87 5.02 -0.38 -16.75
C GLN A 87 3.48 -0.45 -16.70
N HIS A 88 2.90 -1.45 -16.02
CA HIS A 88 1.45 -1.52 -15.81
C HIS A 88 0.99 -0.44 -14.83
N ILE A 89 1.73 -0.21 -13.74
CA ILE A 89 1.43 0.87 -12.80
C ILE A 89 1.46 2.22 -13.52
N ALA A 90 2.52 2.48 -14.31
CA ALA A 90 2.65 3.71 -15.08
C ALA A 90 1.50 3.87 -16.10
N GLY A 91 1.12 2.80 -16.79
CA GLY A 91 0.00 2.81 -17.75
C GLY A 91 -1.35 3.08 -17.08
N ARG A 92 -1.58 2.55 -15.89
CA ARG A 92 -2.77 2.82 -15.08
C ARG A 92 -2.81 4.27 -14.59
N ARG A 93 -1.68 4.76 -14.06
CA ARG A 93 -1.52 6.15 -13.62
C ARG A 93 -1.78 7.15 -14.75
N ALA A 94 -1.33 6.87 -15.98
CA ALA A 94 -1.59 7.70 -17.15
C ALA A 94 -3.09 7.79 -17.49
N GLN A 95 -3.91 6.86 -17.01
CA GLN A 95 -5.37 6.87 -17.14
C GLN A 95 -6.07 7.51 -15.92
N GLY A 96 -5.32 8.02 -14.95
CA GLY A 96 -5.87 8.53 -13.68
C GLY A 96 -6.23 7.45 -12.67
N PHE A 97 -5.76 6.21 -12.87
CA PHE A 97 -6.03 5.09 -11.97
C PHE A 97 -4.92 4.93 -10.92
N VAL A 98 -5.30 4.40 -9.77
CA VAL A 98 -4.41 4.21 -8.62
C VAL A 98 -4.03 2.74 -8.49
N THR A 99 -2.78 2.48 -8.16
CA THR A 99 -2.27 1.14 -7.86
C THR A 99 -1.46 1.18 -6.58
N THR A 100 -1.99 0.59 -5.53
CA THR A 100 -1.36 0.48 -4.22
C THR A 100 -1.01 -0.97 -3.91
N TYR A 101 -0.33 -1.19 -2.80
CA TYR A 101 -0.13 -2.52 -2.26
C TYR A 101 -0.41 -2.56 -0.76
N TYR A 102 -0.65 -3.76 -0.23
CA TYR A 102 -0.86 -4.01 1.19
C TYR A 102 -0.01 -5.17 1.71
N VAL A 103 0.14 -5.23 3.03
CA VAL A 103 0.69 -6.37 3.76
C VAL A 103 -0.32 -6.84 4.80
N CYS A 104 -0.37 -8.15 5.05
CA CYS A 104 -1.29 -8.76 6.01
C CYS A 104 -0.61 -9.86 6.85
N CYS A 105 -1.40 -10.64 7.58
CA CYS A 105 -0.96 -11.67 8.51
C CYS A 105 0.01 -12.71 7.93
N SER A 106 -0.04 -12.98 6.63
CA SER A 106 0.80 -13.98 5.96
C SER A 106 2.13 -13.43 5.43
N ASP A 107 2.31 -12.11 5.43
CA ASP A 107 3.53 -11.50 4.92
C ASP A 107 4.56 -11.35 6.05
N ARG A 108 5.77 -11.86 5.83
CA ARG A 108 6.82 -11.81 6.85
C ARG A 108 7.58 -10.50 6.85
N PHE A 109 7.72 -9.87 5.67
CA PHE A 109 8.50 -8.65 5.48
C PHE A 109 8.08 -7.92 4.20
N PRO A 110 8.02 -6.55 4.20
CA PRO A 110 7.95 -5.74 5.42
C PRO A 110 6.60 -5.92 6.11
N ASN A 111 6.52 -5.79 7.43
CA ASN A 111 5.24 -5.82 8.16
C ASN A 111 5.26 -4.90 9.39
N MET A 112 4.11 -4.80 10.07
CA MET A 112 3.91 -3.88 11.20
C MET A 112 3.27 -4.58 12.40
N PHE A 113 3.67 -5.85 12.65
CA PHE A 113 3.30 -6.55 13.88
C PHE A 113 3.93 -5.89 15.11
N THR A 114 3.41 -6.17 16.30
CA THR A 114 4.02 -5.64 17.53
C THR A 114 5.43 -6.18 17.78
N PHE A 115 5.79 -7.28 17.13
CA PHE A 115 7.11 -7.91 17.18
C PHE A 115 7.97 -7.68 15.93
N SER A 116 7.44 -7.01 14.89
CA SER A 116 8.24 -6.59 13.73
C SER A 116 9.26 -5.53 14.14
N ASP A 117 10.40 -5.51 13.45
CA ASP A 117 11.33 -4.40 13.60
C ASP A 117 10.63 -3.09 13.17
N PRO A 118 10.65 -2.04 14.00
CA PRO A 118 10.00 -0.78 13.65
C PRO A 118 10.48 -0.15 12.33
N ALA A 119 11.70 -0.46 11.88
CA ALA A 119 12.22 0.00 10.59
C ALA A 119 11.52 -0.66 9.38
N GLU A 120 10.81 -1.77 9.56
CA GLU A 120 10.01 -2.38 8.50
C GLU A 120 8.87 -1.44 8.04
N ALA A 121 8.32 -0.65 8.96
CA ALA A 121 7.31 0.35 8.62
C ALA A 121 7.90 1.49 7.75
N VAL A 122 9.15 1.89 8.00
CA VAL A 122 9.88 2.82 7.10
C VAL A 122 10.14 2.17 5.76
N TYR A 123 10.57 0.90 5.76
CA TYR A 123 10.85 0.14 4.55
C TYR A 123 9.64 0.08 3.61
N ALA A 124 8.42 0.01 4.14
CA ALA A 124 7.20 0.03 3.33
C ALA A 124 7.11 1.26 2.42
N GLY A 125 7.48 2.46 2.91
CA GLY A 125 7.57 3.67 2.08
C GLY A 125 8.64 3.55 0.98
N TRP A 126 9.81 3.02 1.31
CA TRP A 126 10.89 2.79 0.34
C TRP A 126 10.51 1.76 -0.72
N TYR A 127 9.83 0.69 -0.32
CA TYR A 127 9.29 -0.31 -1.25
C TYR A 127 8.25 0.30 -2.19
N THR A 128 7.35 1.17 -1.68
CA THR A 128 6.40 1.93 -2.51
C THR A 128 7.14 2.68 -3.63
N ALA A 129 8.15 3.47 -3.26
CA ALA A 129 8.93 4.27 -4.21
C ALA A 129 9.75 3.43 -5.19
N ALA A 130 10.33 2.32 -4.72
CA ALA A 130 11.16 1.41 -5.51
C ALA A 130 10.36 0.62 -6.55
N CYS A 131 9.15 0.20 -6.20
CA CYS A 131 8.26 -0.54 -7.10
C CYS A 131 7.41 0.38 -7.98
N GLY A 132 7.39 1.68 -7.69
CA GLY A 132 6.61 2.67 -8.43
C GLY A 132 5.12 2.65 -8.11
N TYR A 133 4.71 2.08 -6.98
CA TYR A 133 3.33 2.13 -6.50
C TYR A 133 2.90 3.57 -6.19
N ASP A 134 1.60 3.83 -6.30
CA ASP A 134 1.00 5.12 -5.94
C ASP A 134 0.86 5.30 -4.43
N GLY A 135 0.89 4.20 -3.67
CA GLY A 135 0.83 4.23 -2.22
C GLY A 135 0.87 2.85 -1.57
N PHE A 136 0.79 2.88 -0.25
CA PHE A 136 0.66 1.73 0.63
C PHE A 136 -0.69 1.79 1.34
N LEU A 137 -1.41 0.67 1.35
CA LEU A 137 -2.67 0.51 2.06
C LEU A 137 -2.46 -0.39 3.27
N ARG A 138 -2.79 0.10 4.46
CA ARG A 138 -2.86 -0.78 5.63
C ARG A 138 -4.23 -1.44 5.67
N TRP A 139 -4.30 -2.77 5.54
CA TRP A 139 -5.56 -3.51 5.48
C TRP A 139 -6.42 -3.33 6.73
N ALA A 140 -5.78 -3.16 7.90
CA ALA A 140 -6.46 -2.88 9.17
C ALA A 140 -5.68 -1.81 9.94
N TYR A 141 -6.33 -0.67 10.22
CA TYR A 141 -5.71 0.50 10.81
C TYR A 141 -5.99 0.63 12.31
N ASN A 142 -7.22 0.39 12.73
CA ASN A 142 -7.73 0.60 14.08
C ASN A 142 -8.77 -0.45 14.52
N SER A 143 -8.71 -1.66 13.97
CA SER A 143 -9.54 -2.78 14.40
C SER A 143 -8.96 -3.36 15.67
N TRP A 144 -9.35 -2.77 16.80
CA TRP A 144 -8.78 -3.07 18.10
C TRP A 144 -9.28 -4.40 18.66
N VAL A 145 -8.39 -5.07 19.37
CA VAL A 145 -8.72 -6.16 20.29
C VAL A 145 -9.41 -5.59 21.56
N GLU A 146 -9.91 -6.47 22.42
CA GLU A 146 -10.65 -6.06 23.62
C GLU A 146 -9.82 -5.15 24.53
N GLU A 147 -8.55 -5.51 24.81
CA GLU A 147 -7.64 -4.78 25.68
C GLU A 147 -6.33 -4.39 24.95
N PRO A 148 -6.38 -3.51 23.94
CA PRO A 148 -5.25 -3.27 23.04
C PRO A 148 -4.01 -2.67 23.72
N LEU A 149 -4.15 -2.09 24.90
CA LEU A 149 -3.03 -1.51 25.64
C LEU A 149 -2.24 -2.54 26.46
N THR A 150 -2.80 -3.72 26.68
CA THR A 150 -2.20 -4.78 27.50
C THR A 150 -1.98 -6.07 26.73
N ASP A 151 -2.82 -6.36 25.73
CA ASP A 151 -2.71 -7.54 24.88
C ASP A 151 -2.99 -7.18 23.42
N SER A 152 -2.02 -7.36 22.55
CA SER A 152 -2.13 -7.07 21.12
C SER A 152 -2.55 -8.26 20.28
N ARG A 153 -2.83 -9.41 20.87
CA ARG A 153 -3.21 -10.64 20.16
C ARG A 153 -4.67 -10.58 19.75
N PHE A 154 -4.96 -10.99 18.53
CA PHE A 154 -6.31 -11.05 18.00
C PHE A 154 -6.57 -12.39 17.32
N ARG A 155 -7.19 -13.34 18.03
CA ARG A 155 -7.56 -14.66 17.51
C ARG A 155 -6.39 -15.36 16.79
N THR A 156 -6.55 -15.60 15.47
CA THR A 156 -5.57 -16.26 14.60
C THR A 156 -4.58 -15.31 13.94
N PHE A 157 -4.81 -13.99 14.04
CA PHE A 157 -3.92 -12.99 13.44
C PHE A 157 -2.68 -12.76 14.31
N PRO A 158 -1.52 -12.47 13.70
CA PRO A 158 -0.34 -12.06 14.43
C PRO A 158 -0.60 -10.84 15.32
N ALA A 159 0.08 -10.77 16.46
CA ALA A 159 -0.12 -9.68 17.41
C ALA A 159 0.12 -8.30 16.79
N GLY A 160 -0.88 -7.43 16.85
CA GLY A 160 -0.86 -6.08 16.29
C GLY A 160 -1.12 -6.00 14.79
N ASP A 161 -1.50 -7.09 14.13
CA ASP A 161 -1.81 -7.07 12.69
C ASP A 161 -3.06 -6.25 12.38
N THR A 162 -4.05 -6.25 13.27
CA THR A 162 -5.35 -5.61 13.04
C THR A 162 -5.39 -4.11 13.39
N TYR A 163 -4.29 -3.54 13.91
CA TYR A 163 -4.22 -2.11 14.21
C TYR A 163 -2.78 -1.59 14.31
N ILE A 164 -2.58 -0.33 14.00
CA ILE A 164 -1.29 0.39 14.13
C ILE A 164 -1.38 1.63 15.01
N VAL A 165 -2.57 2.07 15.36
CA VAL A 165 -2.85 3.14 16.34
C VAL A 165 -3.68 2.61 17.49
N TYR A 166 -3.64 3.25 18.64
CA TYR A 166 -4.36 2.84 19.85
C TYR A 166 -5.60 3.70 20.10
N PRO A 167 -6.59 3.21 20.88
CA PRO A 167 -7.78 4.00 21.23
C PRO A 167 -7.42 5.35 21.88
N GLY A 168 -8.27 6.35 21.66
CA GLY A 168 -8.09 7.70 22.22
C GLY A 168 -7.00 8.50 21.51
N ALA A 169 -6.88 8.33 20.20
CA ALA A 169 -5.91 9.03 19.34
C ALA A 169 -4.44 8.84 19.77
N ARG A 170 -4.12 7.69 20.36
CA ARG A 170 -2.75 7.37 20.76
C ARG A 170 -2.00 6.78 19.58
N SER A 171 -0.84 7.35 19.31
CA SER A 171 0.10 6.84 18.33
C SER A 171 0.80 5.54 18.79
N SER A 172 1.54 4.92 17.90
CA SER A 172 2.44 3.82 18.20
C SER A 172 3.77 4.01 17.47
N VAL A 173 4.82 3.34 17.97
CA VAL A 173 6.13 3.33 17.27
C VAL A 173 5.96 2.87 15.82
N ARG A 174 5.10 1.89 15.55
CA ARG A 174 4.82 1.37 14.20
C ARG A 174 4.23 2.45 13.30
N PHE A 175 3.28 3.22 13.81
CA PHE A 175 2.64 4.31 13.08
C PHE A 175 3.62 5.46 12.82
N GLU A 176 4.38 5.90 13.83
CA GLU A 176 5.38 6.97 13.65
C GLU A 176 6.46 6.59 12.64
N ARG A 177 6.88 5.32 12.65
CA ARG A 177 7.83 4.82 11.67
C ARG A 177 7.22 4.70 10.27
N LEU A 178 5.92 4.38 10.15
CA LEU A 178 5.22 4.42 8.87
C LEU A 178 5.14 5.85 8.34
N VAL A 179 4.82 6.83 9.17
CA VAL A 179 4.83 8.26 8.79
C VAL A 179 6.20 8.67 8.26
N GLU A 180 7.28 8.26 8.91
CA GLU A 180 8.64 8.49 8.42
C GLU A 180 8.87 7.87 7.03
N GLY A 181 8.40 6.63 6.80
CA GLY A 181 8.49 5.97 5.51
C GLY A 181 7.70 6.70 4.41
N ILE A 182 6.51 7.21 4.74
CA ILE A 182 5.69 8.02 3.84
C ILE A 182 6.41 9.33 3.47
N GLN A 183 7.02 10.01 4.45
CA GLN A 183 7.79 11.23 4.20
C GLN A 183 9.01 10.98 3.30
N ASP A 184 9.71 9.86 3.48
CA ASP A 184 10.79 9.45 2.59
C ASP A 184 10.29 9.19 1.16
N ALA A 185 9.17 8.46 1.00
CA ALA A 185 8.57 8.18 -0.30
C ALA A 185 8.11 9.47 -1.02
N GLU A 186 7.51 10.40 -0.30
CA GLU A 186 7.12 11.71 -0.84
C GLU A 186 8.34 12.52 -1.27
N LYS A 187 9.38 12.59 -0.44
CA LYS A 187 10.65 13.22 -0.79
C LYS A 187 11.26 12.64 -2.06
N ILE A 188 11.26 11.32 -2.20
CA ILE A 188 11.72 10.63 -3.41
C ILE A 188 10.89 11.06 -4.62
N SER A 189 9.56 11.12 -4.48
CA SER A 189 8.65 11.55 -5.55
C SER A 189 8.93 12.99 -6.00
N ILE A 190 9.13 13.90 -5.05
CA ILE A 190 9.48 15.31 -5.32
C ILE A 190 10.81 15.39 -6.08
N LEU A 191 11.87 14.74 -5.58
CA LEU A 191 13.16 14.75 -6.22
C LEU A 191 13.15 14.17 -7.65
N LYS A 192 12.40 13.08 -7.88
CA LYS A 192 12.22 12.53 -9.24
C LYS A 192 11.60 13.56 -10.19
N LYS A 193 10.55 14.28 -9.73
CA LYS A 193 9.90 15.33 -10.52
C LYS A 193 10.84 16.49 -10.80
N GLU A 194 11.56 16.97 -9.79
CA GLU A 194 12.51 18.08 -9.91
C GLU A 194 13.65 17.75 -10.86
N PHE A 195 14.31 16.59 -10.72
CA PHE A 195 15.40 16.18 -11.60
C PHE A 195 14.95 16.00 -13.05
N THR A 196 13.75 15.46 -13.25
CA THR A 196 13.16 15.31 -14.58
C THR A 196 12.86 16.67 -15.20
N ALA A 197 12.28 17.60 -14.43
CA ALA A 197 11.93 18.94 -14.92
C ALA A 197 13.14 19.81 -15.21
N ALA A 198 14.22 19.67 -14.45
CA ALA A 198 15.45 20.44 -14.63
C ALA A 198 16.13 20.16 -15.98
N GLY A 199 16.09 18.92 -16.48
CA GLY A 199 16.58 18.54 -17.82
C GLY A 199 18.09 18.72 -18.04
N THR A 200 18.87 18.95 -16.98
CA THR A 200 20.34 19.15 -17.08
C THR A 200 21.09 17.83 -16.93
N PRO A 201 22.32 17.72 -17.48
CA PRO A 201 23.14 16.52 -17.27
C PRO A 201 23.38 16.19 -15.80
N GLU A 202 23.48 17.22 -14.95
CA GLU A 202 23.67 17.08 -13.51
C GLU A 202 22.41 16.50 -12.84
N ALA A 203 21.25 17.02 -13.17
CA ALA A 203 19.97 16.48 -12.69
C ALA A 203 19.75 15.04 -13.17
N ALA A 204 20.09 14.71 -14.41
CA ALA A 204 20.05 13.35 -14.94
C ALA A 204 20.98 12.39 -14.16
N SER A 205 22.19 12.87 -13.78
CA SER A 205 23.10 12.09 -12.94
C SER A 205 22.52 11.83 -11.55
N ARG A 206 21.94 12.85 -10.91
CA ARG A 206 21.26 12.73 -9.60
C ARG A 206 20.04 11.79 -9.67
N PHE A 207 19.26 11.89 -10.74
CA PHE A 207 18.14 10.97 -10.99
C PHE A 207 18.64 9.52 -11.08
N GLY A 208 19.73 9.26 -11.85
CA GLY A 208 20.32 7.93 -11.95
C GLY A 208 20.83 7.40 -10.61
N GLN A 209 21.42 8.25 -9.77
CA GLN A 209 21.84 7.88 -8.41
C GLN A 209 20.65 7.51 -7.54
N LEU A 210 19.52 8.26 -7.63
CA LEU A 210 18.30 7.97 -6.90
C LEU A 210 17.67 6.63 -7.34
N GLU A 211 17.61 6.37 -8.65
CA GLU A 211 17.10 5.09 -9.17
C GLU A 211 17.99 3.89 -8.75
N ALA A 212 19.31 4.06 -8.80
CA ALA A 212 20.24 3.05 -8.31
C ALA A 212 20.06 2.76 -6.81
N LEU A 213 19.82 3.81 -6.02
CA LEU A 213 19.53 3.67 -4.60
C LEU A 213 18.24 2.86 -4.36
N LEU A 214 17.17 3.17 -5.09
CA LEU A 214 15.88 2.54 -4.95
C LEU A 214 15.87 1.07 -5.39
N SER A 215 16.70 0.68 -6.35
CA SER A 215 16.72 -0.69 -6.88
C SER A 215 16.93 -1.76 -5.80
N GLY A 216 17.58 -1.41 -4.69
CA GLY A 216 17.80 -2.28 -3.55
C GLY A 216 16.58 -2.48 -2.62
N PHE A 217 15.49 -1.75 -2.85
CA PHE A 217 14.30 -1.79 -1.98
C PHE A 217 13.08 -2.44 -2.61
N ALA A 218 13.19 -2.96 -3.82
CA ALA A 218 12.11 -3.64 -4.52
C ALA A 218 12.01 -5.14 -4.17
N ILE A 219 12.27 -5.52 -2.93
CA ILE A 219 12.30 -6.91 -2.45
C ILE A 219 11.46 -7.09 -1.19
N VAL A 220 10.91 -8.28 -1.02
CA VAL A 220 10.08 -8.67 0.15
C VAL A 220 10.73 -9.78 0.99
N THR A 221 12.01 -10.06 0.73
CA THR A 221 12.84 -10.94 1.54
C THR A 221 14.04 -10.14 2.01
N PRO A 222 14.16 -9.84 3.32
CA PRO A 222 15.21 -8.98 3.81
C PRO A 222 16.58 -9.68 3.71
N GLU A 223 17.60 -8.95 3.29
CA GLU A 223 18.98 -9.33 3.46
C GLU A 223 19.43 -9.11 4.91
N ALA A 224 20.47 -9.80 5.37
CA ALA A 224 20.90 -9.72 6.77
C ALA A 224 21.25 -8.30 7.26
N ASN A 225 21.61 -7.38 6.36
CA ASN A 225 22.03 -6.01 6.64
C ASN A 225 21.03 -4.95 6.14
N TRP A 226 19.75 -5.31 5.98
CA TRP A 226 18.76 -4.41 5.38
C TRP A 226 18.54 -3.11 6.18
N GLN A 227 18.68 -3.12 7.52
CA GLN A 227 18.58 -1.92 8.36
C GLN A 227 19.72 -0.94 8.10
N ASP A 228 20.96 -1.45 7.97
CA ASP A 228 22.12 -0.63 7.64
C ASP A 228 21.97 -0.01 6.26
N ARG A 229 21.49 -0.79 5.28
CA ARG A 229 21.18 -0.30 3.94
C ARG A 229 20.10 0.78 3.95
N LEU A 230 19.04 0.62 4.73
CA LEU A 230 18.00 1.62 4.87
C LEU A 230 18.57 2.92 5.48
N SER A 231 19.34 2.81 6.52
CA SER A 231 19.99 3.95 7.19
C SER A 231 20.91 4.72 6.23
N GLU A 232 21.76 4.00 5.49
CA GLU A 232 22.65 4.58 4.48
C GLU A 232 21.87 5.21 3.33
N ALA A 233 20.77 4.57 2.88
CA ALA A 233 19.91 5.08 1.84
C ALA A 233 19.24 6.40 2.23
N LYS A 234 18.77 6.52 3.47
CA LYS A 234 18.21 7.77 4.02
C LYS A 234 19.26 8.89 4.06
N ARG A 235 20.50 8.57 4.44
CA ARG A 235 21.61 9.53 4.40
C ARG A 235 21.85 10.05 2.98
N LYS A 236 21.92 9.14 1.99
CA LYS A 236 22.10 9.50 0.58
C LYS A 236 20.92 10.28 0.01
N LEU A 237 19.68 9.93 0.37
CA LEU A 237 18.51 10.70 -0.02
C LEU A 237 18.58 12.16 0.48
N ASN A 238 19.07 12.36 1.70
CA ASN A 238 19.28 13.69 2.26
C ASN A 238 20.41 14.46 1.54
N GLU A 239 21.44 13.79 1.06
CA GLU A 239 22.49 14.41 0.25
C GLU A 239 21.98 14.82 -1.14
N LEU A 240 21.19 13.97 -1.77
CA LEU A 240 20.57 14.26 -3.07
C LEU A 240 19.58 15.43 -3.03
N SER A 241 19.05 15.80 -1.87
CA SER A 241 18.10 16.90 -1.71
C SER A 241 18.74 18.27 -1.43
N ARG A 242 20.06 18.34 -1.40
CA ARG A 242 20.85 19.57 -1.21
C ARG A 242 21.35 20.10 -2.55
#